data_532e6e324a0770026b4eea18cc45eea6
#
_entry.id   532e6e324a0770026b4eea18cc45eea6
#
_cell.length_a   1.000
_cell.length_b   1.000
_cell.length_c   1.000
_cell.angle_alpha   90.00
_cell.angle_beta   90.00
_cell.angle_gamma   90.00
#
_symmetry.space_group_name_H-M   'P 1'
#
loop_
_entity.id
_entity.type
_entity.pdbx_description
1 polymer ?
#
loop_
_entity_poly.entity_id
_entity_poly.type
_entity_poly.pdbx_seq_one_letter_code
_entity_poly.pdbx_strand_id
1 'polypeptide(L)'
;MMREPVSATTPMRSGWTSGRPAIVLLLVWLWSQPLCAEVTAHILLQYSPLAGFQYHAGRALWSQMRVGDALAVVREPDNSHDARAVRVEWQGHKIGYVPRRENSDVARLLDRGQVLEARIVRLSDVRDPWSRVRFEILIPVQPAAGQDSP
;
A
#
# COMPACT_ATOMS: atom_id res chain seq x y z
N MET A 1 -56.77 -36.10 65.91
CA MET A 1 -55.96 -36.46 67.09
C MET A 1 -54.53 -36.07 66.77
N MET A 2 -54.03 -34.99 67.39
CA MET A 2 -52.70 -34.79 67.95
C MET A 2 -51.52 -35.07 66.95
N ARG A 3 -50.55 -34.29 66.77
CA ARG A 3 -49.91 -33.19 67.48
C ARG A 3 -48.85 -32.57 66.56
N GLU A 4 -48.77 -31.29 66.46
CA GLU A 4 -47.56 -30.54 66.28
C GLU A 4 -46.56 -30.87 67.40
N PRO A 5 -45.24 -30.59 67.35
CA PRO A 5 -44.64 -29.33 66.94
C PRO A 5 -43.15 -29.38 66.47
N VAL A 6 -42.63 -28.20 66.22
CA VAL A 6 -41.37 -27.52 66.60
C VAL A 6 -40.25 -27.36 65.57
N SER A 7 -40.17 -26.14 65.18
CA SER A 7 -39.00 -25.29 64.90
C SER A 7 -37.61 -25.81 64.99
N ALA A 8 -36.81 -25.54 64.01
CA ALA A 8 -35.43 -25.14 64.21
C ALA A 8 -34.94 -24.17 63.12
N THR A 9 -34.84 -22.96 63.56
CA THR A 9 -34.15 -21.84 62.89
C THR A 9 -32.66 -22.10 62.84
N THR A 10 -31.99 -21.97 61.72
CA THR A 10 -30.52 -21.87 61.67
C THR A 10 -30.11 -20.75 60.71
N PRO A 11 -29.18 -19.88 61.05
CA PRO A 11 -28.99 -18.59 60.44
C PRO A 11 -28.11 -18.60 59.19
N MET A 12 -28.47 -17.65 58.32
CA MET A 12 -27.71 -17.17 57.17
C MET A 12 -26.26 -16.85 57.56
N ARG A 13 -25.30 -17.42 56.86
CA ARG A 13 -23.94 -16.92 56.78
C ARG A 13 -23.74 -16.27 55.40
N SER A 14 -23.75 -14.99 55.43
CA SER A 14 -23.26 -14.11 54.34
C SER A 14 -21.76 -14.32 54.14
N GLY A 15 -21.39 -14.97 53.05
CA GLY A 15 -20.00 -14.99 52.55
C GLY A 15 -19.85 -14.04 51.38
N TRP A 16 -19.52 -12.79 51.65
CA TRP A 16 -19.01 -11.90 50.63
C TRP A 16 -17.57 -12.31 50.31
N THR A 17 -17.38 -12.99 49.20
CA THR A 17 -16.06 -13.10 48.59
C THR A 17 -15.92 -11.95 47.61
N SER A 18 -15.14 -10.98 48.01
CA SER A 18 -14.64 -9.90 47.18
C SER A 18 -13.83 -10.47 46.00
N GLY A 19 -14.49 -10.69 44.88
CA GLY A 19 -13.83 -10.93 43.61
C GLY A 19 -13.18 -9.66 43.12
N ARG A 20 -11.89 -9.56 43.24
CA ARG A 20 -11.06 -8.46 42.72
C ARG A 20 -11.18 -8.45 41.19
N PRO A 21 -11.45 -7.31 40.53
CA PRO A 21 -11.49 -7.24 39.10
C PRO A 21 -10.04 -7.23 38.55
N ALA A 22 -9.53 -8.43 38.28
CA ALA A 22 -8.24 -8.60 37.59
C ALA A 22 -8.32 -8.39 36.08
N ILE A 23 -9.50 -8.02 35.55
CA ILE A 23 -9.76 -7.92 34.10
C ILE A 23 -9.53 -6.51 33.55
N VAL A 24 -9.47 -5.46 34.38
CA VAL A 24 -9.35 -4.07 33.90
C VAL A 24 -7.92 -3.69 33.51
N LEU A 25 -6.90 -4.38 33.97
CA LEU A 25 -5.49 -4.05 33.66
C LEU A 25 -4.97 -4.62 32.34
N LEU A 26 -5.68 -5.55 31.71
CA LEU A 26 -5.27 -6.14 30.40
C LEU A 26 -5.72 -5.33 29.19
N LEU A 27 -6.70 -4.45 29.33
CA LEU A 27 -7.21 -3.65 28.21
C LEU A 27 -6.44 -2.34 27.97
N VAL A 28 -5.63 -1.89 28.93
CA VAL A 28 -4.85 -0.65 28.80
C VAL A 28 -3.53 -0.88 28.02
N TRP A 29 -3.06 -2.13 27.94
CA TRP A 29 -1.81 -2.46 27.25
C TRP A 29 -1.92 -2.58 25.73
N LEU A 30 -3.15 -2.66 25.17
CA LEU A 30 -3.36 -2.79 23.73
C LEU A 30 -3.34 -1.44 22.97
N TRP A 31 -3.31 -0.31 23.68
CA TRP A 31 -3.44 1.01 23.01
C TRP A 31 -2.13 1.80 22.93
N SER A 32 -1.02 1.22 23.35
CA SER A 32 0.30 1.85 23.27
C SER A 32 1.17 1.22 22.19
N GLN A 33 0.62 0.95 21.00
CA GLN A 33 1.45 0.70 19.84
C GLN A 33 1.99 2.06 19.39
N PRO A 34 3.32 2.28 19.42
CA PRO A 34 3.87 3.46 18.78
C PRO A 34 3.53 3.37 17.30
N LEU A 35 2.69 4.28 16.83
CA LEU A 35 2.47 4.50 15.41
C LEU A 35 3.79 5.06 14.86
N CYS A 36 4.71 4.15 14.50
CA CYS A 36 5.92 4.52 13.78
C CYS A 36 5.44 4.96 12.39
N ALA A 37 5.24 6.25 12.19
CA ALA A 37 5.07 6.81 10.88
C ALA A 37 6.41 6.64 10.15
N GLU A 38 6.51 5.62 9.32
CA GLU A 38 7.66 5.43 8.45
C GLU A 38 7.67 6.57 7.42
N VAL A 39 8.58 7.51 7.60
CA VAL A 39 8.79 8.60 6.66
C VAL A 39 9.53 8.02 5.46
N THR A 40 8.80 7.67 4.42
CA THR A 40 9.38 7.23 3.16
C THR A 40 9.68 8.47 2.31
N ALA A 41 10.96 8.76 2.12
CA ALA A 41 11.42 9.78 1.18
C ALA A 41 11.48 9.19 -0.23
N HIS A 42 11.18 10.00 -1.24
CA HIS A 42 11.25 9.60 -2.64
C HIS A 42 12.03 10.65 -3.43
N ILE A 43 12.89 10.18 -4.34
CA ILE A 43 13.56 11.04 -5.31
C ILE A 43 12.79 10.94 -6.63
N LEU A 44 12.30 12.06 -7.14
CA LEU A 44 11.70 12.10 -8.46
C LEU A 44 12.78 11.84 -9.51
N LEU A 45 12.66 10.74 -10.22
CA LEU A 45 13.53 10.40 -11.33
C LEU A 45 13.03 11.04 -12.64
N GLN A 46 11.73 10.92 -12.91
CA GLN A 46 11.17 11.27 -14.20
C GLN A 46 9.68 11.58 -14.11
N TYR A 47 9.23 12.51 -14.96
CA TYR A 47 7.84 12.80 -15.23
C TYR A 47 7.56 12.59 -16.70
N SER A 48 6.65 11.70 -17.06
CA SER A 48 6.46 11.26 -18.45
C SER A 48 4.99 11.17 -18.87
N PRO A 49 4.70 11.38 -20.15
CA PRO A 49 3.46 10.89 -20.74
C PRO A 49 3.49 9.38 -20.90
N LEU A 50 2.32 8.74 -20.92
CA LEU A 50 2.21 7.32 -21.21
C LEU A 50 2.15 7.09 -22.72
N ALA A 51 3.09 6.31 -23.24
CA ALA A 51 3.13 5.96 -24.66
C ALA A 51 2.23 4.75 -24.95
N GLY A 52 1.50 4.78 -26.07
CA GLY A 52 0.76 3.62 -26.56
C GLY A 52 -0.53 3.28 -25.81
N PHE A 53 -1.03 4.18 -24.95
CA PHE A 53 -2.23 3.99 -24.15
C PHE A 53 -3.43 3.46 -24.97
N GLN A 54 -3.61 3.95 -26.19
CA GLN A 54 -4.73 3.59 -27.07
C GLN A 54 -4.68 2.14 -27.59
N TYR A 55 -3.52 1.50 -27.51
CA TYR A 55 -3.31 0.13 -28.05
C TYR A 55 -3.37 -0.96 -26.97
N HIS A 56 -3.54 -0.57 -25.72
CA HIS A 56 -3.50 -1.46 -24.56
C HIS A 56 -4.78 -1.35 -23.71
N ALA A 57 -4.80 -2.06 -22.58
CA ALA A 57 -5.97 -2.14 -21.70
C ALA A 57 -6.43 -0.78 -21.11
N GLY A 58 -5.58 0.25 -21.16
CA GLY A 58 -5.87 1.55 -20.58
C GLY A 58 -7.19 2.18 -21.02
N ARG A 59 -7.59 1.99 -22.28
CA ARG A 59 -8.89 2.52 -22.76
C ARG A 59 -10.08 1.88 -22.06
N ALA A 60 -10.06 0.55 -21.89
CA ALA A 60 -11.15 -0.19 -21.23
C ALA A 60 -11.20 0.11 -19.72
N LEU A 61 -10.05 0.40 -19.12
CA LEU A 61 -9.90 0.62 -17.69
C LEU A 61 -9.97 2.11 -17.30
N TRP A 62 -10.11 3.00 -18.27
CA TRP A 62 -10.05 4.46 -18.08
C TRP A 62 -10.91 4.99 -16.94
N SER A 63 -12.17 4.56 -16.87
CA SER A 63 -13.13 5.03 -15.87
C SER A 63 -12.78 4.62 -14.43
N GLN A 64 -11.91 3.64 -14.27
CA GLN A 64 -11.49 3.11 -12.97
C GLN A 64 -10.23 3.78 -12.45
N MET A 65 -9.40 4.35 -13.34
CA MET A 65 -8.14 4.99 -12.97
C MET A 65 -8.35 6.28 -12.19
N ARG A 66 -7.46 6.55 -11.24
CA ARG A 66 -7.45 7.77 -10.43
C ARG A 66 -6.03 8.36 -10.37
N VAL A 67 -5.96 9.67 -10.21
CA VAL A 67 -4.70 10.34 -9.85
C VAL A 67 -4.25 9.81 -8.48
N GLY A 68 -2.96 9.48 -8.38
CA GLY A 68 -2.38 8.84 -7.19
C GLY A 68 -2.29 7.33 -7.28
N ASP A 69 -2.97 6.68 -8.24
CA ASP A 69 -2.87 5.23 -8.40
C ASP A 69 -1.44 4.80 -8.68
N ALA A 70 -1.01 3.74 -7.99
CA ALA A 70 0.29 3.12 -8.19
C ALA A 70 0.36 2.43 -9.56
N LEU A 71 1.53 2.53 -10.18
CA LEU A 71 1.89 1.87 -11.43
C LEU A 71 3.12 1.00 -11.23
N ALA A 72 3.16 -0.13 -11.92
CA ALA A 72 4.37 -0.93 -12.03
C ALA A 72 5.12 -0.56 -13.32
N VAL A 73 6.44 -0.41 -13.22
CA VAL A 73 7.35 -0.25 -14.35
C VAL A 73 8.19 -1.52 -14.50
N VAL A 74 8.06 -2.18 -15.65
CA VAL A 74 8.61 -3.52 -15.86
C VAL A 74 9.47 -3.56 -17.12
N ARG A 75 10.68 -4.11 -17.01
CA ARG A 75 11.58 -4.28 -18.18
C ARG A 75 11.01 -5.31 -19.15
N GLU A 76 11.14 -5.00 -20.43
CA GLU A 76 10.93 -5.93 -21.55
C GLU A 76 12.19 -6.00 -22.43
N PRO A 77 13.28 -6.68 -22.00
CA PRO A 77 14.54 -6.71 -22.74
C PRO A 77 14.41 -7.38 -24.11
N ASP A 78 13.48 -8.33 -24.24
CA ASP A 78 13.21 -9.07 -25.46
C ASP A 78 12.19 -8.38 -26.39
N ASN A 79 11.86 -7.12 -26.13
CA ASN A 79 10.93 -6.38 -26.97
C ASN A 79 11.55 -6.11 -28.34
N SER A 80 10.94 -6.65 -29.40
CA SER A 80 11.44 -6.59 -30.78
C SER A 80 11.53 -5.16 -31.35
N HIS A 81 10.81 -4.21 -30.77
CA HIS A 81 10.77 -2.83 -31.24
C HIS A 81 11.74 -1.91 -30.48
N ASP A 82 12.06 -2.27 -29.23
CA ASP A 82 12.93 -1.44 -28.39
C ASP A 82 13.57 -2.29 -27.29
N ALA A 83 14.87 -2.55 -27.40
CA ALA A 83 15.64 -3.31 -26.41
C ALA A 83 15.68 -2.62 -25.02
N ARG A 84 15.29 -1.35 -24.92
CA ARG A 84 15.14 -0.60 -23.66
C ARG A 84 13.69 -0.42 -23.27
N ALA A 85 12.77 -1.18 -23.82
CA ALA A 85 11.37 -1.07 -23.51
C ALA A 85 11.11 -1.25 -22.02
N VAL A 86 10.33 -0.34 -21.48
CA VAL A 86 9.80 -0.40 -20.11
C VAL A 86 8.29 -0.26 -20.22
N ARG A 87 7.58 -1.36 -19.97
CA ARG A 87 6.12 -1.34 -19.94
C ARG A 87 5.62 -0.77 -18.64
N VAL A 88 4.46 -0.17 -18.72
CA VAL A 88 3.73 0.40 -17.58
C VAL A 88 2.46 -0.39 -17.37
N GLU A 89 2.26 -0.83 -16.14
CA GLU A 89 1.09 -1.60 -15.72
C GLU A 89 0.31 -0.88 -14.63
N TRP A 90 -1.00 -1.01 -14.69
CA TRP A 90 -1.94 -0.60 -13.66
C TRP A 90 -2.73 -1.83 -13.20
N GLN A 91 -2.66 -2.18 -11.92
CA GLN A 91 -3.31 -3.37 -11.34
C GLN A 91 -3.03 -4.66 -12.15
N GLY A 92 -1.77 -4.85 -12.60
CA GLY A 92 -1.36 -6.01 -13.39
C GLY A 92 -1.76 -5.96 -14.88
N HIS A 93 -2.44 -4.92 -15.33
CA HIS A 93 -2.80 -4.74 -16.72
C HIS A 93 -1.85 -3.78 -17.42
N LYS A 94 -1.25 -4.23 -18.52
CA LYS A 94 -0.44 -3.36 -19.38
C LYS A 94 -1.28 -2.23 -19.95
N ILE A 95 -0.91 -1.00 -19.65
CA ILE A 95 -1.60 0.20 -20.11
C ILE A 95 -0.78 1.03 -21.10
N GLY A 96 0.49 0.74 -21.27
CA GLY A 96 1.39 1.43 -22.18
C GLY A 96 2.85 1.21 -21.87
N TYR A 97 3.67 2.20 -22.22
CA TYR A 97 5.11 2.20 -22.04
C TYR A 97 5.65 3.56 -21.62
N VAL A 98 6.82 3.56 -21.01
CA VAL A 98 7.66 4.76 -20.93
C VAL A 98 8.08 5.14 -22.36
N PRO A 99 7.98 6.42 -22.78
CA PRO A 99 8.35 6.83 -24.14
C PRO A 99 9.79 6.42 -24.47
N ARG A 100 10.00 5.90 -25.68
CA ARG A 100 11.30 5.39 -26.14
C ARG A 100 12.45 6.40 -25.97
N ARG A 101 12.18 7.69 -26.18
CA ARG A 101 13.18 8.76 -26.03
C ARG A 101 13.56 9.04 -24.57
N GLU A 102 12.79 8.56 -23.63
CA GLU A 102 12.90 8.84 -22.19
C GLU A 102 13.15 7.58 -21.34
N ASN A 103 13.24 6.39 -21.95
CA ASN A 103 13.27 5.13 -21.21
C ASN A 103 14.67 4.65 -20.83
N SER A 104 15.74 5.25 -21.36
CA SER A 104 17.12 4.75 -21.21
C SER A 104 17.57 4.67 -19.75
N ASP A 105 17.28 5.70 -18.96
CA ASP A 105 17.73 5.75 -17.58
C ASP A 105 16.88 4.83 -16.70
N VAL A 106 15.58 4.78 -16.95
CA VAL A 106 14.65 3.87 -16.26
C VAL A 106 15.07 2.40 -16.53
N ALA A 107 15.29 2.07 -17.81
CA ALA A 107 15.72 0.71 -18.19
C ALA A 107 17.03 0.33 -17.50
N ARG A 108 18.03 1.22 -17.51
CA ARG A 108 19.33 0.98 -16.89
C ARG A 108 19.23 0.78 -15.37
N LEU A 109 18.38 1.52 -14.69
CA LEU A 109 18.16 1.36 -13.24
C LEU A 109 17.48 0.04 -12.94
N LEU A 110 16.45 -0.34 -13.69
CA LEU A 110 15.79 -1.64 -13.56
C LEU A 110 16.75 -2.80 -13.84
N ASP A 111 17.62 -2.69 -14.87
CA ASP A 111 18.63 -3.70 -15.21
C ASP A 111 19.69 -3.88 -14.09
N ARG A 112 19.88 -2.87 -13.25
CA ARG A 112 20.74 -2.93 -12.05
C ARG A 112 20.01 -3.44 -10.81
N GLY A 113 18.74 -3.83 -10.94
CA GLY A 113 17.91 -4.28 -9.81
C GLY A 113 17.40 -3.16 -8.91
N GLN A 114 17.49 -1.89 -9.36
CA GLN A 114 16.94 -0.78 -8.59
C GLN A 114 15.42 -0.89 -8.53
N VAL A 115 14.87 -0.82 -7.32
CA VAL A 115 13.42 -0.70 -7.11
C VAL A 115 12.99 0.69 -7.54
N LEU A 116 12.00 0.75 -8.42
CA LEU A 116 11.36 1.99 -8.85
C LEU A 116 9.88 1.93 -8.52
N GLU A 117 9.35 3.04 -8.09
CA GLU A 117 7.92 3.25 -7.89
C GLU A 117 7.40 4.19 -8.97
N ALA A 118 6.14 4.04 -9.34
CA ALA A 118 5.50 4.97 -10.25
C ALA A 118 4.05 5.21 -9.83
N ARG A 119 3.53 6.38 -10.17
CA ARG A 119 2.13 6.73 -9.90
C ARG A 119 1.57 7.69 -10.92
N ILE A 120 0.26 7.63 -11.10
CA ILE A 120 -0.47 8.56 -11.96
C ILE A 120 -0.51 9.94 -11.29
N VAL A 121 -0.08 10.97 -12.02
CA VAL A 121 -0.13 12.36 -11.51
C VAL A 121 -1.14 13.21 -12.26
N ARG A 122 -1.56 12.79 -13.46
CA ARG A 122 -2.59 13.49 -14.21
C ARG A 122 -3.36 12.54 -15.12
N LEU A 123 -4.68 12.70 -15.12
CA LEU A 123 -5.61 12.11 -16.07
C LEU A 123 -6.34 13.24 -16.79
N SER A 124 -6.43 13.16 -18.12
CA SER A 124 -7.07 14.17 -18.95
C SER A 124 -7.93 13.48 -20.00
N ASP A 125 -9.21 13.82 -20.05
CA ASP A 125 -10.11 13.29 -21.08
C ASP A 125 -10.01 14.13 -22.36
N VAL A 126 -8.88 13.98 -23.05
CA VAL A 126 -8.57 14.65 -24.31
C VAL A 126 -8.44 13.65 -25.44
N ARG A 127 -8.60 14.13 -26.68
CA ARG A 127 -8.49 13.24 -27.86
C ARG A 127 -7.08 12.71 -28.06
N ASP A 128 -6.08 13.51 -27.76
CA ASP A 128 -4.68 13.11 -27.89
C ASP A 128 -4.30 12.05 -26.86
N PRO A 129 -3.99 10.80 -27.29
CA PRO A 129 -3.65 9.71 -26.36
C PRO A 129 -2.42 9.99 -25.52
N TRP A 130 -1.46 10.75 -26.04
CA TRP A 130 -0.22 11.11 -25.33
C TRP A 130 -0.43 12.07 -24.16
N SER A 131 -1.55 12.77 -24.19
CA SER A 131 -1.91 13.75 -23.16
C SER A 131 -2.90 13.20 -22.13
N ARG A 132 -3.37 11.96 -22.31
CA ARG A 132 -4.38 11.35 -21.44
C ARG A 132 -3.85 10.99 -20.07
N VAL A 133 -2.70 10.34 -20.01
CA VAL A 133 -2.10 9.89 -18.77
C VAL A 133 -0.71 10.45 -18.64
N ARG A 134 -0.44 11.09 -17.52
CA ARG A 134 0.91 11.44 -17.09
C ARG A 134 1.21 10.79 -15.77
N PHE A 135 2.43 10.31 -15.62
CA PHE A 135 2.89 9.62 -14.45
C PHE A 135 4.30 10.08 -14.07
N GLU A 136 4.64 9.84 -12.85
CA GLU A 136 6.00 10.05 -12.35
C GLU A 136 6.62 8.72 -11.96
N ILE A 137 7.94 8.65 -12.08
CA ILE A 137 8.77 7.53 -11.63
C ILE A 137 9.65 8.04 -10.50
N LEU A 138 9.70 7.29 -9.42
CA LEU A 138 10.34 7.64 -8.17
C LEU A 138 11.35 6.57 -7.77
N ILE A 139 12.42 6.99 -7.13
CA ILE A 139 13.34 6.11 -6.42
C ILE A 139 13.00 6.22 -4.94
N PRO A 140 12.52 5.12 -4.30
CA PRO A 140 12.32 5.13 -2.86
C PRO A 140 13.67 5.24 -2.14
N VAL A 141 13.77 6.20 -1.23
CA VAL A 141 14.94 6.34 -0.35
C VAL A 141 14.61 5.61 0.94
N GLN A 142 15.21 4.44 1.14
CA GLN A 142 15.13 3.79 2.43
C GLN A 142 15.92 4.66 3.43
N PRO A 143 15.33 5.07 4.57
CA PRO A 143 16.13 5.64 5.63
C PRO A 143 17.21 4.63 5.98
N ALA A 144 18.46 5.05 6.06
CA ALA A 144 19.52 4.20 6.50
C ALA A 144 19.08 3.56 7.81
N ALA A 145 18.95 2.22 7.82
CA ALA A 145 18.66 1.49 9.03
C ALA A 145 19.63 2.00 10.09
N GLY A 146 19.09 2.57 11.17
CA GLY A 146 19.91 3.16 12.22
C GLY A 146 21.00 2.18 12.57
N GLN A 147 22.25 2.58 12.39
CA GLN A 147 23.37 1.91 13.00
C GLN A 147 23.23 2.14 14.49
N ASP A 148 22.46 1.27 15.13
CA ASP A 148 22.61 1.07 16.55
C ASP A 148 24.01 0.48 16.74
N SER A 149 25.00 1.36 16.87
CA SER A 149 26.30 0.99 17.41
C SER A 149 26.15 0.72 18.90
N PRO A 150 26.72 -0.38 19.36
CA PRO A 150 26.72 -0.78 20.79
C PRO A 150 27.47 0.19 21.67
#